data_b90a5344cf4a789a2e9ea8b52a118c1e
#
_entry.id   b90a5344cf4a789a2e9ea8b52a118c1e
#
_cell.length_a   1.000
_cell.length_b   1.000
_cell.length_c   1.000
_cell.angle_alpha   90.00
_cell.angle_beta   90.00
_cell.angle_gamma   90.00
#
_symmetry.space_group_name_H-M   'P 1'
#
loop_
_entity.id
_entity.type
_entity.pdbx_description
1 polymer ?
#
loop_
_entity_poly.entity_id
_entity_poly.type
_entity_poly.pdbx_seq_one_letter_code
_entity_poly.pdbx_strand_id
1 'polypeptide(L)'
;NVITAHSRKDEEADIDYSQLTDSTITCVFLMGLAHVKSIAKGLMDAGRDKNTPAAVISNATLPCQRKCIGKLCDIGHKIEQADLRSPAVIVVGDVVSLCDKLDFFEKRPMFGKKIIVPYIQSVDKYIDMPYSSGKQSPLIEKLSELGADVTAVITGKIKPIIITDFQNKIKTSDWILFTSKNGVKTFFYNLNKSKADIRILCGCQFGVVGSATAAELRKYHINADLISEVNTGKGLADSFLKKTELTWKKGRKQNVLIWSAQETSGELEKALEGFVNLKKIDAYVNEEYISENVKFLDDADAVVYTSVSNVNRFLKENHSQKKKIKAFS
;
A
#
# COMPACT_ATOMS: atom_id res chain seq x y z
N ASN A 1 16.19 -29.58 12.97
CA ASN A 1 16.44 -30.06 11.60
C ASN A 1 15.34 -29.58 10.67
N VAL A 2 15.71 -29.03 9.49
CA VAL A 2 14.78 -28.64 8.43
C VAL A 2 14.98 -29.61 7.25
N ILE A 3 13.88 -30.22 6.82
CA ILE A 3 13.89 -31.32 5.86
C ILE A 3 12.90 -31.01 4.74
N THR A 4 13.30 -31.20 3.48
CA THR A 4 12.39 -31.11 2.33
C THR A 4 11.82 -32.51 2.05
N ALA A 5 10.49 -32.64 2.18
CA ALA A 5 9.80 -33.93 2.09
C ALA A 5 9.27 -34.25 0.67
N HIS A 6 9.80 -33.60 -0.35
CA HIS A 6 9.38 -33.75 -1.75
C HIS A 6 10.60 -33.91 -2.66
N SER A 7 10.54 -34.84 -3.61
CA SER A 7 11.58 -35.03 -4.62
C SER A 7 11.20 -34.35 -5.97
N ARG A 8 12.19 -34.19 -6.88
CA ARG A 8 11.98 -33.59 -8.22
C ARG A 8 11.01 -34.36 -9.13
N LYS A 9 10.61 -35.57 -8.76
CA LYS A 9 9.76 -36.47 -9.58
C LYS A 9 8.36 -36.67 -9.03
N ASP A 10 7.88 -35.78 -8.12
CA ASP A 10 6.63 -35.97 -7.36
C ASP A 10 6.58 -37.26 -6.51
N GLU A 11 7.74 -37.86 -6.27
CA GLU A 11 7.91 -39.02 -5.40
C GLU A 11 8.21 -38.56 -3.96
N GLU A 12 7.89 -39.38 -3.00
CA GLU A 12 8.27 -39.19 -1.60
C GLU A 12 9.79 -39.09 -1.48
N ALA A 13 10.29 -38.11 -0.73
CA ALA A 13 11.73 -37.98 -0.52
C ALA A 13 12.23 -39.16 0.33
N ASP A 14 13.39 -39.70 -0.03
CA ASP A 14 14.09 -40.70 0.81
C ASP A 14 14.67 -39.99 2.04
N ILE A 15 13.96 -40.13 3.16
CA ILE A 15 14.30 -39.45 4.42
C ILE A 15 14.87 -40.51 5.39
N ASP A 16 16.11 -40.29 5.84
CA ASP A 16 16.70 -41.06 6.93
C ASP A 16 16.12 -40.63 8.27
N TYR A 17 15.06 -41.32 8.69
CA TYR A 17 14.38 -41.07 9.96
C TYR A 17 15.20 -41.50 11.19
N SER A 18 16.25 -42.35 11.04
CA SER A 18 17.04 -42.86 12.16
C SER A 18 17.75 -41.74 12.95
N GLN A 19 18.11 -40.67 12.28
CA GLN A 19 18.77 -39.47 12.87
C GLN A 19 17.79 -38.49 13.51
N LEU A 20 16.48 -38.75 13.44
CA LEU A 20 15.43 -37.84 13.88
C LEU A 20 14.68 -38.35 15.11
N THR A 21 15.18 -39.42 15.75
CA THR A 21 14.52 -40.10 16.86
C THR A 21 14.68 -39.41 18.20
N ASP A 22 15.72 -38.59 18.37
CA ASP A 22 15.99 -37.88 19.63
C ASP A 22 14.85 -36.90 19.96
N SER A 23 14.27 -37.04 21.16
CA SER A 23 13.14 -36.22 21.63
C SER A 23 13.46 -34.73 21.75
N THR A 24 14.73 -34.36 21.92
CA THR A 24 15.16 -32.98 22.05
C THR A 24 15.20 -32.27 20.70
N ILE A 25 15.16 -32.97 19.58
CA ILE A 25 15.22 -32.44 18.24
C ILE A 25 13.83 -31.98 17.78
N THR A 26 13.74 -30.75 17.35
CA THR A 26 12.59 -30.26 16.54
C THR A 26 12.84 -30.56 15.07
N CYS A 27 11.90 -31.28 14.45
CA CYS A 27 11.91 -31.55 13.03
C CYS A 27 10.90 -30.63 12.32
N VAL A 28 11.34 -30.00 11.22
CA VAL A 28 10.51 -29.15 10.37
C VAL A 28 10.54 -29.71 8.95
N PHE A 29 9.37 -30.15 8.46
CA PHE A 29 9.27 -30.70 7.10
C PHE A 29 8.58 -29.67 6.20
N LEU A 30 9.26 -29.34 5.11
CA LEU A 30 8.76 -28.46 4.04
C LEU A 30 8.20 -29.32 2.90
N MET A 31 7.15 -28.82 2.23
CA MET A 31 6.49 -29.50 1.09
C MET A 31 6.00 -30.92 1.39
N GLY A 32 5.69 -31.22 2.65
CA GLY A 32 5.32 -32.58 3.11
C GLY A 32 3.82 -32.80 3.34
N LEU A 33 2.94 -31.88 2.99
CA LEU A 33 1.50 -31.98 3.35
C LEU A 33 0.85 -33.28 2.84
N ALA A 34 1.13 -33.67 1.60
CA ALA A 34 0.59 -34.90 1.02
C ALA A 34 1.15 -36.17 1.70
N HIS A 35 2.31 -36.06 2.34
CA HIS A 35 3.08 -37.15 2.93
C HIS A 35 3.06 -37.17 4.47
N VAL A 36 2.15 -36.41 5.12
CA VAL A 36 2.11 -36.33 6.60
C VAL A 36 1.98 -37.67 7.26
N LYS A 37 1.15 -38.57 6.70
CA LYS A 37 0.94 -39.92 7.26
C LYS A 37 2.22 -40.78 7.19
N SER A 38 2.91 -40.75 6.04
CA SER A 38 4.16 -41.49 5.87
C SER A 38 5.29 -40.92 6.69
N ILE A 39 5.39 -39.57 6.79
CA ILE A 39 6.36 -38.92 7.68
C ILE A 39 6.13 -39.29 9.13
N ALA A 40 4.88 -39.22 9.61
CA ALA A 40 4.56 -39.57 10.98
C ALA A 40 4.86 -41.05 11.27
N LYS A 41 4.50 -41.96 10.33
CA LYS A 41 4.81 -43.39 10.43
C LYS A 41 6.31 -43.63 10.41
N GLY A 42 7.06 -43.05 9.48
CA GLY A 42 8.51 -43.21 9.38
C GLY A 42 9.24 -42.77 10.64
N LEU A 43 8.83 -41.66 11.28
CA LEU A 43 9.37 -41.24 12.56
C LEU A 43 9.07 -42.23 13.69
N MET A 44 7.85 -42.77 13.76
CA MET A 44 7.47 -43.75 14.77
C MET A 44 8.17 -45.09 14.56
N ASP A 45 8.26 -45.57 13.32
CA ASP A 45 8.94 -46.82 12.97
C ASP A 45 10.45 -46.74 13.27
N ALA A 46 11.05 -45.56 13.14
CA ALA A 46 12.43 -45.30 13.54
C ALA A 46 12.64 -45.20 15.05
N GLY A 47 11.56 -45.17 15.86
CA GLY A 47 11.63 -45.18 17.32
C GLY A 47 11.23 -43.87 18.01
N ARG A 48 10.72 -42.87 17.27
CA ARG A 48 10.19 -41.66 17.90
C ARG A 48 8.91 -41.94 18.67
N ASP A 49 8.75 -41.35 19.85
CA ASP A 49 7.54 -41.59 20.69
C ASP A 49 6.29 -41.13 19.89
N LYS A 50 5.32 -42.05 19.80
CA LYS A 50 4.00 -41.81 19.19
C LYS A 50 3.23 -40.63 19.77
N ASN A 51 3.52 -40.27 21.04
CA ASN A 51 2.93 -39.12 21.73
C ASN A 51 3.67 -37.81 21.47
N THR A 52 4.78 -37.79 20.70
CA THR A 52 5.49 -36.58 20.36
C THR A 52 4.53 -35.57 19.72
N PRO A 53 4.48 -34.31 20.22
CA PRO A 53 3.63 -33.28 19.65
C PRO A 53 3.98 -32.99 18.19
N ALA A 54 2.95 -32.81 17.37
CA ALA A 54 3.07 -32.50 15.95
C ALA A 54 2.06 -31.43 15.54
N ALA A 55 2.48 -30.54 14.67
CA ALA A 55 1.61 -29.52 14.11
C ALA A 55 1.80 -29.41 12.58
N VAL A 56 0.71 -29.09 11.89
CA VAL A 56 0.76 -28.70 10.49
C VAL A 56 0.18 -27.30 10.36
N ILE A 57 0.95 -26.40 9.76
CA ILE A 57 0.61 -25.00 9.58
C ILE A 57 0.52 -24.72 8.09
N SER A 58 -0.68 -24.46 7.61
CA SER A 58 -0.98 -24.09 6.23
C SER A 58 -0.96 -22.58 6.08
N ASN A 59 -0.40 -22.07 4.97
CA ASN A 59 -0.27 -20.66 4.67
C ASN A 59 0.33 -19.83 5.83
N ALA A 60 1.38 -20.38 6.47
CA ALA A 60 2.03 -19.74 7.61
C ALA A 60 2.37 -18.29 7.34
N THR A 61 2.10 -17.39 8.30
CA THR A 61 2.30 -15.93 8.21
C THR A 61 1.41 -15.18 7.21
N LEU A 62 0.43 -15.86 6.62
CA LEU A 62 -0.60 -15.21 5.81
C LEU A 62 -1.91 -15.04 6.61
N PRO A 63 -2.76 -14.07 6.27
CA PRO A 63 -4.05 -13.86 6.95
C PRO A 63 -4.99 -15.08 6.92
N CYS A 64 -4.79 -15.97 5.97
CA CYS A 64 -5.53 -17.23 5.83
C CYS A 64 -4.83 -18.42 6.48
N GLN A 65 -3.84 -18.20 7.38
CA GLN A 65 -3.17 -19.24 8.11
C GLN A 65 -4.17 -20.12 8.83
N ARG A 66 -3.94 -21.43 8.76
CA ARG A 66 -4.65 -22.46 9.54
C ARG A 66 -3.66 -23.43 10.12
N LYS A 67 -3.95 -23.97 11.31
CA LYS A 67 -3.12 -24.95 11.96
C LYS A 67 -3.93 -26.16 12.42
N CYS A 68 -3.29 -27.32 12.40
CA CYS A 68 -3.79 -28.54 12.99
C CYS A 68 -2.73 -29.05 13.97
N ILE A 69 -3.11 -29.29 15.21
CA ILE A 69 -2.22 -29.74 16.29
C ILE A 69 -2.68 -31.10 16.74
N GLY A 70 -1.70 -32.01 16.93
CA GLY A 70 -1.92 -33.37 17.38
C GLY A 70 -0.64 -34.00 17.92
N LYS A 71 -0.63 -35.32 17.87
CA LYS A 71 0.52 -36.15 18.17
C LYS A 71 0.90 -36.91 16.91
N LEU A 72 2.10 -37.48 16.83
CA LEU A 72 2.52 -38.33 15.71
C LEU A 72 1.50 -39.39 15.36
N CYS A 73 0.89 -40.06 16.38
CA CYS A 73 -0.07 -41.15 16.16
C CYS A 73 -1.39 -40.69 15.54
N ASP A 74 -1.80 -39.41 15.70
CA ASP A 74 -3.14 -38.93 15.26
C ASP A 74 -3.11 -37.82 14.24
N ILE A 75 -1.98 -37.15 14.04
CA ILE A 75 -1.87 -35.97 13.16
C ILE A 75 -2.31 -36.24 11.71
N GLY A 76 -1.97 -37.43 11.20
CA GLY A 76 -2.36 -37.79 9.82
C GLY A 76 -3.87 -37.93 9.66
N HIS A 77 -4.60 -38.36 10.67
CA HIS A 77 -6.06 -38.44 10.63
C HIS A 77 -6.72 -37.07 10.84
N LYS A 78 -6.18 -36.28 11.78
CA LYS A 78 -6.68 -34.90 12.03
C LYS A 78 -6.60 -34.01 10.84
N ILE A 79 -5.54 -34.13 10.03
CA ILE A 79 -5.35 -33.31 8.82
C ILE A 79 -6.42 -33.59 7.76
N GLU A 80 -6.82 -34.84 7.59
CA GLU A 80 -7.90 -35.20 6.64
C GLU A 80 -9.22 -34.49 6.95
N GLN A 81 -9.47 -34.23 8.24
CA GLN A 81 -10.68 -33.54 8.70
C GLN A 81 -10.51 -31.99 8.66
N ALA A 82 -9.29 -31.49 8.63
CA ALA A 82 -8.99 -30.06 8.81
C ALA A 82 -8.99 -29.23 7.52
N ASP A 83 -9.20 -29.84 6.33
CA ASP A 83 -9.15 -29.18 5.01
C ASP A 83 -7.96 -28.19 4.86
N LEU A 84 -6.75 -28.65 5.26
CA LEU A 84 -5.54 -27.86 5.10
C LEU A 84 -5.03 -27.96 3.67
N ARG A 85 -4.49 -26.86 3.14
CA ARG A 85 -4.01 -26.75 1.77
C ARG A 85 -2.54 -26.32 1.74
N SER A 86 -1.84 -26.76 0.70
CA SER A 86 -0.49 -26.23 0.42
C SER A 86 -0.52 -24.73 0.07
N PRO A 87 0.51 -23.96 0.40
CA PRO A 87 1.74 -24.40 1.07
C PRO A 87 1.56 -24.67 2.57
N ALA A 88 2.23 -25.69 3.10
CA ALA A 88 2.18 -26.03 4.50
C ALA A 88 3.54 -26.50 5.05
N VAL A 89 3.73 -26.31 6.34
CA VAL A 89 4.90 -26.71 7.11
C VAL A 89 4.45 -27.71 8.20
N ILE A 90 5.18 -28.82 8.34
CA ILE A 90 4.97 -29.79 9.43
C ILE A 90 6.06 -29.57 10.47
N VAL A 91 5.67 -29.44 11.73
CA VAL A 91 6.58 -29.27 12.86
C VAL A 91 6.36 -30.44 13.85
N VAL A 92 7.42 -31.15 14.20
CA VAL A 92 7.38 -32.28 15.15
C VAL A 92 8.38 -32.04 16.27
N GLY A 93 7.93 -32.15 17.51
CA GLY A 93 8.74 -31.95 18.68
C GLY A 93 8.04 -31.16 19.79
N ASP A 94 8.67 -31.07 20.95
CA ASP A 94 8.10 -30.43 22.14
C ASP A 94 7.80 -28.94 21.96
N VAL A 95 8.46 -28.27 21.00
CA VAL A 95 8.17 -26.88 20.64
C VAL A 95 6.69 -26.65 20.28
N VAL A 96 6.01 -27.68 19.77
CA VAL A 96 4.58 -27.59 19.41
C VAL A 96 3.72 -27.33 20.65
N SER A 97 4.12 -27.81 21.83
CA SER A 97 3.42 -27.52 23.10
C SER A 97 3.44 -26.05 23.51
N LEU A 98 4.35 -25.24 22.92
CA LEU A 98 4.43 -23.80 23.13
C LEU A 98 3.48 -23.02 22.24
N CYS A 99 2.72 -23.68 21.37
CA CYS A 99 1.86 -23.02 20.37
C CYS A 99 0.99 -21.92 20.97
N ASP A 100 0.29 -22.20 22.08
CA ASP A 100 -0.62 -21.22 22.70
C ASP A 100 0.11 -19.99 23.26
N LYS A 101 1.37 -20.15 23.68
CA LYS A 101 2.21 -19.05 24.19
C LYS A 101 2.81 -18.23 23.08
N LEU A 102 3.13 -18.85 21.95
CA LEU A 102 3.83 -18.24 20.81
C LEU A 102 2.87 -17.82 19.69
N ASP A 103 1.57 -18.01 19.84
CA ASP A 103 0.56 -17.66 18.87
C ASP A 103 0.27 -16.15 18.88
N PHE A 104 1.23 -15.37 18.42
CA PHE A 104 1.05 -13.92 18.25
C PHE A 104 0.39 -13.57 16.92
N PHE A 105 0.46 -14.47 15.92
CA PHE A 105 0.01 -14.15 14.57
C PHE A 105 -1.52 -14.22 14.44
N GLU A 106 -2.14 -15.33 14.88
CA GLU A 106 -3.59 -15.51 14.82
C GLU A 106 -4.33 -14.65 15.86
N LYS A 107 -3.61 -14.13 16.87
CA LYS A 107 -4.15 -13.20 17.90
C LYS A 107 -4.15 -11.74 17.45
N ARG A 108 -3.71 -11.42 16.23
CA ARG A 108 -3.78 -10.06 15.70
C ARG A 108 -5.23 -9.59 15.56
N PRO A 109 -5.54 -8.32 15.84
CA PRO A 109 -6.92 -7.83 15.93
C PRO A 109 -7.77 -8.03 14.67
N MET A 110 -7.12 -8.09 13.49
CA MET A 110 -7.79 -8.25 12.21
C MET A 110 -7.42 -9.56 11.49
N PHE A 111 -6.88 -10.52 12.22
CA PHE A 111 -6.55 -11.83 11.65
C PHE A 111 -7.77 -12.49 11.00
N GLY A 112 -7.59 -12.96 9.78
CA GLY A 112 -8.65 -13.62 8.99
C GLY A 112 -9.71 -12.67 8.42
N LYS A 113 -9.61 -11.34 8.64
CA LYS A 113 -10.52 -10.36 8.06
C LYS A 113 -10.10 -9.99 6.66
N LYS A 114 -11.03 -10.08 5.71
CA LYS A 114 -10.84 -9.65 4.32
C LYS A 114 -11.28 -8.21 4.16
N ILE A 115 -10.34 -7.33 3.86
CA ILE A 115 -10.58 -5.89 3.77
C ILE A 115 -10.26 -5.40 2.36
N ILE A 116 -11.20 -4.69 1.75
CA ILE A 116 -10.99 -4.02 0.47
C ILE A 116 -10.63 -2.56 0.71
N VAL A 117 -9.59 -2.09 0.04
CA VAL A 117 -9.16 -0.69 0.08
C VAL A 117 -9.18 -0.12 -1.34
N PRO A 118 -10.25 0.60 -1.73
CA PRO A 118 -10.27 1.34 -2.97
C PRO A 118 -9.30 2.52 -2.91
N TYR A 119 -8.44 2.67 -3.92
CA TYR A 119 -7.47 3.75 -3.97
C TYR A 119 -7.25 4.29 -5.37
N ILE A 120 -6.79 5.53 -5.45
CA ILE A 120 -6.35 6.15 -6.68
C ILE A 120 -4.86 5.92 -6.83
N GLN A 121 -4.45 5.28 -7.93
CA GLN A 121 -3.04 5.04 -8.21
C GLN A 121 -2.31 6.36 -8.42
N SER A 122 -1.28 6.59 -7.60
CA SER A 122 -0.44 7.78 -7.69
C SER A 122 0.31 7.84 -9.03
N VAL A 123 0.71 9.05 -9.38
CA VAL A 123 1.55 9.34 -10.55
C VAL A 123 2.91 8.63 -10.53
N ASP A 124 3.35 8.13 -9.38
CA ASP A 124 4.67 7.47 -9.19
C ASP A 124 4.94 6.34 -10.17
N LYS A 125 3.89 5.65 -10.63
CA LYS A 125 4.04 4.60 -11.66
C LYS A 125 4.54 5.13 -13.02
N TYR A 126 4.31 6.41 -13.30
CA TYR A 126 4.71 7.05 -14.55
C TYR A 126 6.02 7.83 -14.42
N ILE A 127 6.50 8.00 -13.19
CA ILE A 127 7.65 8.84 -12.87
C ILE A 127 8.77 7.93 -12.39
N ASP A 128 9.70 7.64 -13.31
CA ASP A 128 10.96 6.97 -12.99
C ASP A 128 11.89 7.99 -12.30
N MET A 129 11.60 8.27 -11.02
CA MET A 129 12.32 9.23 -10.22
C MET A 129 13.04 8.52 -9.06
N PRO A 130 14.26 8.94 -8.70
CA PRO A 130 15.06 8.28 -7.66
C PRO A 130 14.41 8.28 -6.26
N TYR A 131 13.35 9.04 -6.09
CA TYR A 131 12.60 9.17 -4.83
C TYR A 131 11.18 8.56 -4.89
N SER A 132 10.79 7.91 -6.00
CA SER A 132 9.54 7.15 -6.05
C SER A 132 9.69 5.90 -5.21
N SER A 133 9.27 5.96 -3.96
CA SER A 133 9.13 4.76 -3.15
C SER A 133 7.96 3.96 -3.69
N GLY A 134 8.20 2.78 -4.24
CA GLY A 134 7.17 1.80 -4.60
C GLY A 134 6.45 1.24 -3.36
N LYS A 135 6.42 2.00 -2.26
CA LYS A 135 5.77 1.61 -1.00
C LYS A 135 4.26 1.58 -1.18
N GLN A 136 3.67 0.53 -0.69
CA GLN A 136 2.23 0.42 -0.52
C GLN A 136 1.70 1.58 0.34
N SER A 137 0.42 1.88 0.25
CA SER A 137 -0.21 2.88 1.11
C SER A 137 0.03 2.53 2.58
N PRO A 138 0.42 3.49 3.45
CA PRO A 138 0.59 3.26 4.89
C PRO A 138 -0.64 2.62 5.55
N LEU A 139 -1.84 2.89 5.02
CA LEU A 139 -3.08 2.26 5.48
C LEU A 139 -3.06 0.75 5.18
N ILE A 140 -2.68 0.35 3.96
CA ILE A 140 -2.62 -1.07 3.56
C ILE A 140 -1.58 -1.79 4.42
N GLU A 141 -0.39 -1.20 4.59
CA GLU A 141 0.66 -1.75 5.46
C GLU A 141 0.13 -1.96 6.88
N LYS A 142 -0.54 -0.95 7.44
CA LYS A 142 -1.06 -1.01 8.82
C LYS A 142 -2.15 -2.06 8.99
N LEU A 143 -3.08 -2.17 8.05
CA LEU A 143 -4.12 -3.21 8.07
C LEU A 143 -3.50 -4.61 7.98
N SER A 144 -2.50 -4.81 7.11
CA SER A 144 -1.77 -6.08 6.99
C SER A 144 -0.97 -6.41 8.25
N GLU A 145 -0.33 -5.43 8.90
CA GLU A 145 0.33 -5.60 10.20
C GLU A 145 -0.66 -6.06 11.29
N LEU A 146 -1.90 -5.61 11.23
CA LEU A 146 -2.97 -6.03 12.12
C LEU A 146 -3.53 -7.43 11.79
N GLY A 147 -3.05 -8.06 10.72
CA GLY A 147 -3.40 -9.42 10.32
C GLY A 147 -4.50 -9.53 9.27
N ALA A 148 -4.95 -8.41 8.69
CA ALA A 148 -5.98 -8.44 7.66
C ALA A 148 -5.44 -8.97 6.31
N ASP A 149 -6.33 -9.64 5.57
CA ASP A 149 -6.17 -9.94 4.15
C ASP A 149 -6.66 -8.74 3.35
N VAL A 150 -5.71 -7.91 2.89
CA VAL A 150 -6.03 -6.63 2.26
C VAL A 150 -5.97 -6.73 0.74
N THR A 151 -7.12 -6.54 0.10
CA THR A 151 -7.22 -6.40 -1.35
C THR A 151 -7.29 -4.92 -1.73
N ALA A 152 -6.23 -4.43 -2.38
CA ALA A 152 -6.17 -3.07 -2.90
C ALA A 152 -6.82 -3.00 -4.29
N VAL A 153 -7.85 -2.15 -4.45
CA VAL A 153 -8.59 -1.99 -5.70
C VAL A 153 -8.34 -0.60 -6.29
N ILE A 154 -7.78 -0.56 -7.51
CA ILE A 154 -7.54 0.71 -8.19
C ILE A 154 -8.87 1.21 -8.76
N THR A 155 -9.31 2.41 -8.31
CA THR A 155 -10.52 3.10 -8.77
C THR A 155 -10.24 4.33 -9.63
N GLY A 156 -8.97 4.68 -9.79
CA GLY A 156 -8.53 5.77 -10.63
C GLY A 156 -7.02 5.79 -10.80
N LYS A 157 -6.56 6.45 -11.84
CA LYS A 157 -5.13 6.65 -12.13
C LYS A 157 -4.84 8.11 -12.34
N ILE A 158 -3.79 8.61 -11.69
CA ILE A 158 -3.31 9.96 -11.93
C ILE A 158 -2.29 9.88 -13.05
N LYS A 159 -2.61 10.51 -14.19
CA LYS A 159 -1.71 10.61 -15.34
C LYS A 159 -1.14 12.01 -15.46
N PRO A 160 0.19 12.15 -15.55
CA PRO A 160 0.82 13.45 -15.78
C PRO A 160 0.51 13.95 -17.20
N ILE A 161 0.32 15.26 -17.33
CA ILE A 161 0.24 15.94 -18.62
C ILE A 161 1.62 16.51 -18.93
N ILE A 162 2.13 16.28 -20.15
CA ILE A 162 3.38 16.88 -20.61
C ILE A 162 3.09 18.32 -21.00
N ILE A 163 3.77 19.26 -20.36
CA ILE A 163 3.57 20.69 -20.57
C ILE A 163 4.55 21.21 -21.61
N THR A 164 4.02 21.64 -22.72
CA THR A 164 4.81 22.36 -23.74
C THR A 164 5.24 23.71 -23.19
N ASP A 165 6.42 24.17 -23.62
CA ASP A 165 6.98 25.46 -23.21
C ASP A 165 7.13 25.62 -21.68
N PHE A 166 7.40 24.51 -21.00
CA PHE A 166 7.56 24.46 -19.54
C PHE A 166 8.57 25.49 -19.03
N GLN A 167 9.75 25.56 -19.68
CA GLN A 167 10.84 26.42 -19.24
C GLN A 167 10.46 27.89 -19.23
N ASN A 168 9.79 28.37 -20.29
CA ASN A 168 9.37 29.77 -20.38
C ASN A 168 8.28 30.11 -19.35
N LYS A 169 7.36 29.16 -19.11
CA LYS A 169 6.33 29.35 -18.08
C LYS A 169 6.95 29.53 -16.70
N ILE A 170 8.01 28.79 -16.38
CA ILE A 170 8.70 28.89 -15.09
C ILE A 170 9.49 30.21 -15.01
N LYS A 171 10.30 30.53 -16.02
CA LYS A 171 11.12 31.76 -16.03
C LYS A 171 10.31 33.05 -15.84
N THR A 172 9.05 33.05 -16.24
CA THR A 172 8.15 34.19 -16.12
C THR A 172 7.34 34.22 -14.83
N SER A 173 7.50 33.25 -13.95
CA SER A 173 6.73 33.12 -12.72
C SER A 173 7.52 33.62 -11.51
N ASP A 174 6.90 34.42 -10.65
CA ASP A 174 7.44 34.84 -9.36
C ASP A 174 7.09 33.78 -8.29
N TRP A 175 5.92 33.14 -8.41
CA TRP A 175 5.42 32.13 -7.50
C TRP A 175 4.88 30.90 -8.22
N ILE A 176 5.10 29.74 -7.62
CA ILE A 176 4.51 28.46 -8.03
C ILE A 176 3.71 27.89 -6.86
N LEU A 177 2.41 27.68 -7.04
CA LEU A 177 1.51 27.19 -6.01
C LEU A 177 1.08 25.75 -6.27
N PHE A 178 1.24 24.89 -5.27
CA PHE A 178 0.85 23.47 -5.32
C PHE A 178 -0.31 23.19 -4.37
N THR A 179 -1.36 22.59 -4.91
CA THR A 179 -2.54 22.17 -4.11
C THR A 179 -2.46 20.72 -3.64
N SER A 180 -1.46 19.95 -4.09
CA SER A 180 -1.33 18.53 -3.74
C SER A 180 0.09 17.99 -3.94
N LYS A 181 0.36 16.83 -3.31
CA LYS A 181 1.60 16.06 -3.55
C LYS A 181 1.77 15.64 -5.02
N ASN A 182 0.66 15.30 -5.70
CA ASN A 182 0.71 14.94 -7.10
C ASN A 182 1.06 16.13 -8.00
N GLY A 183 0.65 17.34 -7.62
CA GLY A 183 1.10 18.57 -8.27
C GLY A 183 2.63 18.70 -8.21
N VAL A 184 3.23 18.54 -7.04
CA VAL A 184 4.69 18.57 -6.89
C VAL A 184 5.36 17.52 -7.77
N LYS A 185 4.92 16.26 -7.68
CA LYS A 185 5.49 15.15 -8.47
C LYS A 185 5.43 15.41 -9.97
N THR A 186 4.27 15.85 -10.47
CA THR A 186 4.09 16.14 -11.91
C THR A 186 4.88 17.36 -12.37
N PHE A 187 5.15 18.31 -11.47
CA PHE A 187 6.03 19.44 -11.75
C PHE A 187 7.47 18.97 -12.03
N PHE A 188 8.04 18.17 -11.13
CA PHE A 188 9.40 17.64 -11.31
C PHE A 188 9.49 16.63 -12.45
N TYR A 189 8.43 15.88 -12.72
CA TYR A 189 8.33 15.08 -13.93
C TYR A 189 8.47 15.92 -15.19
N ASN A 190 7.74 17.06 -15.28
CA ASN A 190 7.83 17.98 -16.41
C ASN A 190 9.21 18.69 -16.47
N LEU A 191 9.80 19.04 -15.33
CA LEU A 191 11.14 19.58 -15.27
C LEU A 191 12.14 18.61 -15.92
N ASN A 192 12.09 17.32 -15.52
CA ASN A 192 12.95 16.29 -16.10
C ASN A 192 12.70 16.06 -17.59
N LYS A 193 11.42 15.95 -18.00
CA LYS A 193 11.05 15.77 -19.42
C LYS A 193 11.45 16.95 -20.31
N SER A 194 11.45 18.16 -19.78
CA SER A 194 11.89 19.36 -20.49
C SER A 194 13.43 19.47 -20.59
N LYS A 195 14.18 18.55 -19.95
CA LYS A 195 15.64 18.60 -19.84
C LYS A 195 16.17 19.92 -19.25
N ALA A 196 15.34 20.61 -18.48
CA ALA A 196 15.74 21.84 -17.81
C ALA A 196 16.58 21.53 -16.56
N ASP A 197 17.57 22.36 -16.30
CA ASP A 197 18.33 22.32 -15.04
C ASP A 197 17.46 22.90 -13.92
N ILE A 198 17.59 22.35 -12.70
CA ILE A 198 16.84 22.82 -11.54
C ILE A 198 17.09 24.30 -11.22
N ARG A 199 18.24 24.86 -11.63
CA ARG A 199 18.57 26.28 -11.48
C ARG A 199 17.60 27.22 -12.19
N ILE A 200 16.75 26.71 -13.12
CA ILE A 200 15.67 27.50 -13.73
C ILE A 200 14.66 28.00 -12.68
N LEU A 201 14.62 27.34 -11.52
CA LEU A 201 13.76 27.70 -10.38
C LEU A 201 14.32 28.81 -9.51
N CYS A 202 15.57 29.26 -9.78
CA CYS A 202 16.16 30.40 -9.08
C CYS A 202 15.31 31.66 -9.31
N GLY A 203 14.83 32.24 -8.21
CA GLY A 203 13.93 33.40 -8.24
C GLY A 203 12.45 33.07 -8.15
N CYS A 204 12.04 31.81 -8.27
CA CYS A 204 10.68 31.38 -7.97
C CYS A 204 10.51 31.09 -6.48
N GLN A 205 9.39 31.54 -5.92
CA GLN A 205 8.93 31.18 -4.59
C GLN A 205 7.86 30.08 -4.68
N PHE A 206 7.76 29.25 -3.64
CA PHE A 206 6.89 28.09 -3.63
C PHE A 206 5.86 28.18 -2.50
N GLY A 207 4.57 28.10 -2.86
CA GLY A 207 3.47 28.01 -1.91
C GLY A 207 2.76 26.65 -1.98
N VAL A 208 2.40 26.09 -0.85
CA VAL A 208 1.79 24.77 -0.77
C VAL A 208 0.59 24.72 0.18
N VAL A 209 -0.40 23.91 -0.16
CA VAL A 209 -1.51 23.56 0.72
C VAL A 209 -1.05 22.52 1.73
N GLY A 210 -0.58 22.93 2.91
CA GLY A 210 -0.29 22.08 4.04
C GLY A 210 1.03 21.31 4.03
N SER A 211 1.32 20.75 5.19
CA SER A 211 2.62 20.12 5.52
C SER A 211 2.96 18.89 4.67
N ALA A 212 1.95 18.11 4.29
CA ALA A 212 2.17 16.91 3.47
C ALA A 212 2.66 17.23 2.06
N THR A 213 2.22 18.37 1.48
CA THR A 213 2.70 18.85 0.17
C THR A 213 4.08 19.50 0.31
N ALA A 214 4.34 20.20 1.43
CA ALA A 214 5.67 20.73 1.76
C ALA A 214 6.71 19.60 1.91
N ALA A 215 6.35 18.50 2.59
CA ALA A 215 7.21 17.33 2.74
C ALA A 215 7.52 16.67 1.40
N GLU A 216 6.57 16.65 0.45
CA GLU A 216 6.83 16.15 -0.90
C GLU A 216 7.81 17.05 -1.66
N LEU A 217 7.67 18.39 -1.56
CA LEU A 217 8.58 19.35 -2.19
C LEU A 217 10.01 19.23 -1.64
N ARG A 218 10.13 18.96 -0.32
CA ARG A 218 11.45 18.78 0.34
C ARG A 218 12.22 17.58 -0.19
N LYS A 219 11.57 16.54 -0.74
CA LYS A 219 12.26 15.42 -1.37
C LYS A 219 13.10 15.84 -2.58
N TYR A 220 12.74 16.96 -3.19
CA TYR A 220 13.49 17.58 -4.29
C TYR A 220 14.45 18.69 -3.81
N HIS A 221 14.74 18.70 -2.51
CA HIS A 221 15.64 19.66 -1.86
C HIS A 221 15.17 21.11 -1.92
N ILE A 222 13.87 21.34 -2.08
CA ILE A 222 13.24 22.67 -2.10
C ILE A 222 12.34 22.80 -0.87
N ASN A 223 12.54 23.89 -0.12
CA ASN A 223 11.64 24.26 0.97
C ASN A 223 10.51 25.16 0.43
N ALA A 224 9.31 24.96 0.95
CA ALA A 224 8.21 25.86 0.63
C ALA A 224 8.41 27.21 1.36
N ASP A 225 8.26 28.30 0.61
CA ASP A 225 8.31 29.67 1.15
C ASP A 225 7.01 30.01 1.89
N LEU A 226 5.91 29.34 1.51
CA LEU A 226 4.60 29.50 2.11
C LEU A 226 3.94 28.15 2.30
N ILE A 227 3.53 27.84 3.53
CA ILE A 227 2.67 26.70 3.85
C ILE A 227 1.37 27.25 4.41
N SER A 228 0.24 26.89 3.80
CA SER A 228 -1.07 27.33 4.27
C SER A 228 -1.39 26.76 5.65
N GLU A 229 -1.98 27.58 6.53
CA GLU A 229 -2.46 27.16 7.84
C GLU A 229 -3.71 26.29 7.70
N VAL A 230 -4.55 26.58 6.72
CA VAL A 230 -5.78 25.84 6.40
C VAL A 230 -5.56 25.05 5.11
N ASN A 231 -5.74 23.73 5.18
CA ASN A 231 -5.45 22.80 4.09
C ASN A 231 -6.50 22.85 2.95
N THR A 232 -6.81 24.05 2.44
CA THR A 232 -7.75 24.30 1.33
C THR A 232 -7.15 25.26 0.30
N GLY A 233 -7.70 25.26 -0.90
CA GLY A 233 -7.30 26.22 -1.94
C GLY A 233 -7.50 27.67 -1.49
N LYS A 234 -8.63 27.96 -0.84
CA LYS A 234 -8.93 29.28 -0.25
C LYS A 234 -7.92 29.63 0.84
N GLY A 235 -7.60 28.71 1.76
CA GLY A 235 -6.62 28.94 2.82
C GLY A 235 -5.23 29.26 2.27
N LEU A 236 -4.82 28.64 1.16
CA LEU A 236 -3.56 28.98 0.49
C LEU A 236 -3.62 30.39 -0.13
N ALA A 237 -4.75 30.77 -0.74
CA ALA A 237 -4.92 32.12 -1.27
C ALA A 237 -4.83 33.17 -0.15
N ASP A 238 -5.56 32.98 0.95
CA ASP A 238 -5.56 33.91 2.08
C ASP A 238 -4.15 34.07 2.68
N SER A 239 -3.44 32.96 2.87
CA SER A 239 -2.05 32.98 3.36
C SER A 239 -1.10 33.67 2.39
N PHE A 240 -1.29 33.47 1.07
CA PHE A 240 -0.50 34.09 0.01
C PHE A 240 -0.73 35.62 -0.01
N LEU A 241 -1.98 36.06 -0.01
CA LEU A 241 -2.33 37.48 -0.04
C LEU A 241 -1.75 38.22 1.18
N LYS A 242 -1.89 37.63 2.37
CA LYS A 242 -1.31 38.17 3.60
C LYS A 242 0.21 38.29 3.52
N LYS A 243 0.90 37.26 3.00
CA LYS A 243 2.37 37.26 2.86
C LYS A 243 2.85 38.30 1.85
N THR A 244 2.11 38.51 0.77
CA THR A 244 2.53 39.37 -0.36
C THR A 244 2.02 40.79 -0.26
N GLU A 245 1.21 41.16 0.75
CA GLU A 245 0.63 42.49 0.94
C GLU A 245 1.68 43.62 0.89
N LEU A 246 2.86 43.39 1.47
CA LEU A 246 3.95 44.38 1.45
C LEU A 246 4.60 44.56 0.08
N THR A 247 4.58 43.53 -0.78
CA THR A 247 5.16 43.61 -2.13
C THR A 247 4.25 44.33 -3.10
N TRP A 248 2.92 44.26 -2.87
CA TRP A 248 1.95 45.02 -3.69
C TRP A 248 2.08 46.52 -3.56
N LYS A 249 2.46 47.01 -2.40
CA LYS A 249 2.73 48.44 -2.16
C LYS A 249 3.85 48.99 -3.08
N LYS A 250 4.61 48.09 -3.76
CA LYS A 250 5.63 48.48 -4.77
C LYS A 250 5.12 48.52 -6.20
N GLY A 251 3.81 48.42 -6.45
CA GLY A 251 3.16 48.69 -7.73
C GLY A 251 3.27 47.58 -8.80
N ARG A 252 3.87 46.42 -8.52
CA ARG A 252 3.95 45.30 -9.47
C ARG A 252 3.10 44.11 -9.04
N LYS A 253 2.16 43.68 -9.89
CA LYS A 253 1.46 42.40 -9.69
C LYS A 253 2.44 41.20 -9.83
N GLN A 254 2.34 40.24 -8.92
CA GLN A 254 3.12 39.01 -8.98
C GLN A 254 2.59 38.07 -10.08
N ASN A 255 3.48 37.42 -10.79
CA ASN A 255 3.14 36.36 -11.73
C ASN A 255 3.04 35.01 -10.98
N VAL A 256 1.83 34.50 -10.82
CA VAL A 256 1.55 33.33 -10.05
C VAL A 256 1.15 32.17 -10.95
N LEU A 257 1.85 31.06 -10.84
CA LEU A 257 1.58 29.83 -11.54
C LEU A 257 0.93 28.82 -10.59
N ILE A 258 -0.33 28.46 -10.80
CA ILE A 258 -0.99 27.35 -10.12
C ILE A 258 -0.71 26.06 -10.89
N TRP A 259 -0.11 25.11 -10.20
CA TRP A 259 0.20 23.79 -10.75
C TRP A 259 -0.68 22.73 -10.08
N SER A 260 -1.74 22.31 -10.75
CA SER A 260 -2.81 21.51 -10.15
C SER A 260 -3.38 20.45 -11.09
N ALA A 261 -4.36 19.69 -10.61
CA ALA A 261 -5.18 18.83 -11.45
C ALA A 261 -5.95 19.63 -12.49
N GLN A 262 -6.33 18.98 -13.59
CA GLN A 262 -7.21 19.58 -14.61
C GLN A 262 -8.55 19.98 -13.99
N GLU A 263 -9.15 19.08 -13.21
CA GLU A 263 -10.38 19.35 -12.47
C GLU A 263 -10.06 19.76 -11.04
N THR A 264 -10.45 20.97 -10.66
CA THR A 264 -10.33 21.53 -9.30
C THR A 264 -11.63 22.24 -8.91
N SER A 265 -11.78 22.57 -7.61
CA SER A 265 -12.92 23.38 -7.14
C SER A 265 -12.86 24.84 -7.65
N GLY A 266 -11.70 25.28 -8.14
CA GLY A 266 -11.48 26.66 -8.60
C GLY A 266 -11.44 27.69 -7.46
N GLU A 267 -11.44 27.28 -6.21
CA GLU A 267 -11.43 28.20 -5.06
C GLU A 267 -10.17 29.05 -4.97
N LEU A 268 -9.00 28.43 -5.25
CA LEU A 268 -7.70 29.13 -5.24
C LEU A 268 -7.66 30.19 -6.34
N GLU A 269 -8.07 29.81 -7.54
CA GLU A 269 -8.10 30.68 -8.73
C GLU A 269 -9.02 31.88 -8.47
N LYS A 270 -10.26 31.65 -8.03
CA LYS A 270 -11.24 32.70 -7.72
C LYS A 270 -10.75 33.65 -6.63
N ALA A 271 -10.10 33.12 -5.59
CA ALA A 271 -9.62 33.94 -4.48
C ALA A 271 -8.42 34.82 -4.85
N LEU A 272 -7.62 34.44 -5.87
CA LEU A 272 -6.47 35.21 -6.35
C LEU A 272 -6.80 36.12 -7.56
N GLU A 273 -7.99 35.95 -8.15
CA GLU A 273 -8.43 36.71 -9.30
C GLU A 273 -8.41 38.24 -9.03
N GLY A 274 -7.89 39.00 -9.97
CA GLY A 274 -7.74 40.46 -9.83
C GLY A 274 -6.53 40.92 -9.01
N PHE A 275 -6.02 40.08 -8.12
CA PHE A 275 -4.89 40.42 -7.24
C PHE A 275 -3.52 40.16 -7.87
N VAL A 276 -3.39 39.15 -8.71
CA VAL A 276 -2.12 38.71 -9.32
C VAL A 276 -2.29 38.49 -10.82
N ASN A 277 -1.17 38.35 -11.53
CA ASN A 277 -1.17 37.84 -12.90
C ASN A 277 -1.20 36.31 -12.81
N LEU A 278 -2.40 35.72 -12.82
CA LEU A 278 -2.63 34.32 -12.55
C LEU A 278 -2.56 33.50 -13.83
N LYS A 279 -1.88 32.35 -13.74
CA LYS A 279 -1.88 31.31 -14.76
C LYS A 279 -2.07 29.94 -14.09
N LYS A 280 -3.06 29.18 -14.55
CA LYS A 280 -3.25 27.78 -14.14
C LYS A 280 -2.64 26.84 -15.18
N ILE A 281 -1.98 25.81 -14.72
CA ILE A 281 -1.48 24.69 -15.51
C ILE A 281 -2.19 23.41 -15.08
N ASP A 282 -2.87 22.79 -16.02
CA ASP A 282 -3.43 21.45 -15.86
C ASP A 282 -2.29 20.43 -15.96
N ALA A 283 -1.78 20.04 -14.79
CA ALA A 283 -0.55 19.27 -14.68
C ALA A 283 -0.79 17.76 -14.74
N TYR A 284 -2.00 17.33 -14.43
CA TYR A 284 -2.40 15.95 -14.45
C TYR A 284 -3.92 15.78 -14.52
N VAL A 285 -4.33 14.61 -15.01
CA VAL A 285 -5.73 14.17 -14.98
C VAL A 285 -5.88 13.02 -13.99
N ASN A 286 -7.06 12.94 -13.41
CA ASN A 286 -7.47 11.82 -12.57
C ASN A 286 -8.47 10.97 -13.35
N GLU A 287 -7.96 10.01 -14.13
CA GLU A 287 -8.80 9.12 -14.93
C GLU A 287 -9.54 8.10 -14.05
N GLU A 288 -10.80 7.89 -14.34
CA GLU A 288 -11.53 6.75 -13.80
C GLU A 288 -10.91 5.46 -14.36
N TYR A 289 -10.60 4.53 -13.48
CA TYR A 289 -10.07 3.22 -13.84
C TYR A 289 -10.49 2.23 -12.79
N ILE A 290 -11.03 1.11 -13.22
CA ILE A 290 -11.40 0.03 -12.32
C ILE A 290 -10.63 -1.20 -12.73
N SER A 291 -9.93 -1.77 -11.76
CA SER A 291 -9.22 -3.01 -11.99
C SER A 291 -10.22 -4.17 -12.12
N GLU A 292 -9.95 -5.12 -13.00
CA GLU A 292 -10.79 -6.32 -13.24
C GLU A 292 -10.98 -7.20 -11.98
N ASN A 293 -10.21 -6.96 -10.93
CA ASN A 293 -10.23 -7.71 -9.67
C ASN A 293 -11.42 -7.38 -8.74
N VAL A 294 -12.39 -6.61 -9.20
CA VAL A 294 -13.57 -6.21 -8.40
C VAL A 294 -14.51 -7.39 -8.08
N LYS A 295 -14.29 -8.57 -8.68
CA LYS A 295 -15.12 -9.77 -8.48
C LYS A 295 -15.06 -10.38 -7.06
N PHE A 296 -14.16 -9.92 -6.19
CA PHE A 296 -13.95 -10.47 -4.83
C PHE A 296 -14.79 -9.81 -3.73
N LEU A 297 -15.77 -8.98 -4.07
CA LEU A 297 -16.57 -8.23 -3.10
C LEU A 297 -17.51 -9.08 -2.25
N ASP A 298 -17.94 -10.24 -2.75
CA ASP A 298 -18.95 -11.08 -2.06
C ASP A 298 -18.43 -11.66 -0.73
N ASP A 299 -17.11 -11.80 -0.60
CA ASP A 299 -16.43 -12.39 0.55
C ASP A 299 -15.76 -11.36 1.48
N ALA A 300 -15.91 -10.06 1.23
CA ALA A 300 -15.24 -9.03 2.03
C ALA A 300 -15.98 -8.77 3.35
N ASP A 301 -15.22 -8.72 4.46
CA ASP A 301 -15.75 -8.32 5.76
C ASP A 301 -15.98 -6.80 5.84
N ALA A 302 -15.12 -6.00 5.17
CA ALA A 302 -15.20 -4.54 5.18
C ALA A 302 -14.57 -3.90 3.94
N VAL A 303 -15.02 -2.66 3.65
CA VAL A 303 -14.38 -1.77 2.66
C VAL A 303 -13.96 -0.48 3.37
N VAL A 304 -12.70 -0.09 3.22
CA VAL A 304 -12.14 1.11 3.84
C VAL A 304 -11.89 2.18 2.78
N TYR A 305 -12.60 3.28 2.84
CA TYR A 305 -12.47 4.40 1.92
C TYR A 305 -11.58 5.50 2.48
N THR A 306 -10.70 6.04 1.65
CA THR A 306 -9.79 7.14 2.02
C THR A 306 -10.23 8.50 1.49
N SER A 307 -11.28 8.55 0.66
CA SER A 307 -11.82 9.80 0.11
C SER A 307 -13.23 9.61 -0.45
N VAL A 308 -14.00 10.69 -0.52
CA VAL A 308 -15.34 10.70 -1.11
C VAL A 308 -15.31 10.29 -2.58
N SER A 309 -14.28 10.69 -3.34
CA SER A 309 -14.14 10.29 -4.74
C SER A 309 -13.98 8.77 -4.90
N ASN A 310 -13.25 8.12 -3.98
CA ASN A 310 -13.14 6.66 -3.98
C ASN A 310 -14.48 5.98 -3.68
N VAL A 311 -15.28 6.53 -2.75
CA VAL A 311 -16.64 6.03 -2.46
C VAL A 311 -17.49 6.09 -3.72
N ASN A 312 -17.57 7.25 -4.35
CA ASN A 312 -18.45 7.48 -5.51
C ASN A 312 -18.09 6.57 -6.69
N ARG A 313 -16.79 6.44 -7.00
CA ARG A 313 -16.30 5.58 -8.08
C ARG A 313 -16.55 4.11 -7.80
N PHE A 314 -16.18 3.65 -6.60
CA PHE A 314 -16.35 2.26 -6.22
C PHE A 314 -17.83 1.83 -6.19
N LEU A 315 -18.73 2.67 -5.65
CA LEU A 315 -20.17 2.40 -5.58
C LEU A 315 -20.87 2.51 -6.93
N LYS A 316 -20.37 3.35 -7.85
CA LYS A 316 -20.92 3.48 -9.21
C LYS A 316 -20.87 2.15 -9.96
N GLU A 317 -19.78 1.42 -9.82
CA GLU A 317 -19.56 0.13 -10.48
C GLU A 317 -20.20 -1.06 -9.74
N ASN A 318 -20.45 -0.91 -8.43
CA ASN A 318 -20.96 -1.97 -7.58
C ASN A 318 -22.43 -1.71 -7.15
N HIS A 319 -23.22 -1.12 -8.03
CA HIS A 319 -24.62 -0.75 -7.73
C HIS A 319 -25.50 -1.92 -7.25
N SER A 320 -25.26 -3.14 -7.74
CA SER A 320 -26.00 -4.35 -7.34
C SER A 320 -25.70 -4.84 -5.91
N GLN A 321 -24.57 -4.41 -5.31
CA GLN A 321 -24.08 -4.90 -4.02
C GLN A 321 -24.20 -3.91 -2.87
N LYS A 322 -24.76 -2.71 -3.09
CA LYS A 322 -24.98 -1.67 -2.07
C LYS A 322 -25.62 -2.12 -0.75
N LYS A 323 -26.37 -3.22 -0.79
CA LYS A 323 -27.12 -3.72 0.38
C LYS A 323 -26.30 -4.61 1.34
N LYS A 324 -25.11 -5.07 0.95
CA LYS A 324 -24.32 -6.05 1.75
C LYS A 324 -23.10 -5.49 2.45
N ILE A 325 -22.65 -4.31 2.09
CA ILE A 325 -21.39 -3.75 2.64
C ILE A 325 -21.69 -2.79 3.79
N LYS A 326 -21.22 -3.13 5.00
CA LYS A 326 -21.17 -2.19 6.12
C LYS A 326 -20.00 -1.24 5.91
N ALA A 327 -20.29 0.02 5.58
CA ALA A 327 -19.28 1.06 5.55
C ALA A 327 -19.03 1.57 6.97
N PHE A 328 -17.78 1.60 7.39
CA PHE A 328 -17.33 2.30 8.58
C PHE A 328 -16.59 3.56 8.11
N SER A 329 -17.04 4.71 8.58
CA SER A 329 -16.41 6.02 8.35
C SER A 329 -15.39 6.33 9.44
#